data_b2df6d494c3100ac59bf26a716f52447
#
_entry.id   b2df6d494c3100ac59bf26a716f52447
#
_cell.length_a   1.000
_cell.length_b   1.000
_cell.length_c   1.000
_cell.angle_alpha   90.00
_cell.angle_beta   90.00
_cell.angle_gamma   90.00
#
_symmetry.space_group_name_H-M   'P 1'
#
loop_
_entity.id
_entity.type
_entity.pdbx_description
1 polymer ?
#
loop_
_entity_poly.entity_id
_entity_poly.type
_entity_poly.pdbx_seq_one_letter_code
_entity_poly.pdbx_strand_id
1 'polypeptide(L)'
;KSFKGIAKKRQAEIKAGIKLALSRTAQVGINIIQDRTAEGQGYKGKFKAYSKGYAKAKKSGWPKSKDRSSFSGDASGIVNLNVTGKMTGGMTSKANSSRAVIFFTNPKITERAMINDSIRPFFGFSRLEEKQLAKTFERFLP
;
A
#
# COMPACT_ATOMS: atom_id res chain seq x y z
N LYS A 1 39.12 -24.26 5.00
CA LYS A 1 38.29 -23.10 5.43
C LYS A 1 37.90 -23.29 6.87
N SER A 2 38.07 -22.26 7.72
CA SER A 2 37.75 -22.32 9.16
C SER A 2 36.22 -22.47 9.34
N PHE A 3 35.79 -23.31 10.32
CA PHE A 3 34.38 -23.47 10.71
C PHE A 3 33.71 -22.12 10.99
N LYS A 4 34.40 -21.20 11.66
CA LYS A 4 33.94 -19.84 11.93
C LYS A 4 33.64 -19.03 10.67
N GLY A 5 34.44 -19.20 9.61
CA GLY A 5 34.23 -18.56 8.31
C GLY A 5 33.00 -19.10 7.57
N ILE A 6 32.78 -20.41 7.65
CA ILE A 6 31.60 -21.09 7.06
C ILE A 6 30.32 -20.62 7.78
N ALA A 7 30.31 -20.62 9.12
CA ALA A 7 29.17 -20.18 9.90
C ALA A 7 28.79 -18.71 9.61
N LYS A 8 29.78 -17.80 9.52
CA LYS A 8 29.55 -16.39 9.21
C LYS A 8 28.96 -16.22 7.79
N LYS A 9 29.44 -16.98 6.81
CA LYS A 9 28.89 -16.95 5.45
C LYS A 9 27.42 -17.41 5.44
N ARG A 10 27.10 -18.52 6.07
CA ARG A 10 25.74 -19.04 6.19
C ARG A 10 24.80 -18.04 6.86
N GLN A 11 25.23 -17.41 7.94
CA GLN A 11 24.43 -16.37 8.61
C GLN A 11 24.13 -15.19 7.70
N ALA A 12 25.09 -14.75 6.89
CA ALA A 12 24.89 -13.66 5.93
C ALA A 12 23.89 -14.06 4.82
N GLU A 13 23.98 -15.28 4.30
CA GLU A 13 23.06 -15.84 3.30
C GLU A 13 21.62 -15.89 3.85
N ILE A 14 21.44 -16.39 5.06
CA ILE A 14 20.11 -16.42 5.73
C ILE A 14 19.53 -15.02 5.90
N LYS A 15 20.31 -14.06 6.39
CA LYS A 15 19.87 -12.67 6.55
C LYS A 15 19.46 -12.05 5.20
N ALA A 16 20.22 -12.30 4.14
CA ALA A 16 19.90 -11.83 2.80
C ALA A 16 18.60 -12.44 2.28
N GLY A 17 18.39 -13.75 2.49
CA GLY A 17 17.15 -14.45 2.14
C GLY A 17 15.93 -13.90 2.87
N ILE A 18 16.03 -13.66 4.18
CA ILE A 18 14.95 -13.06 4.98
C ILE A 18 14.62 -11.65 4.47
N LYS A 19 15.64 -10.82 4.22
CA LYS A 19 15.44 -9.48 3.66
C LYS A 19 14.67 -9.52 2.34
N LEU A 20 15.02 -10.43 1.44
CA LEU A 20 14.35 -10.59 0.17
C LEU A 20 12.90 -11.05 0.35
N ALA A 21 12.65 -12.03 1.22
CA ALA A 21 11.31 -12.50 1.54
C ALA A 21 10.42 -11.38 2.09
N LEU A 22 10.93 -10.58 3.03
CA LEU A 22 10.23 -9.42 3.58
C LEU A 22 9.96 -8.35 2.52
N SER A 23 10.91 -8.07 1.63
CA SER A 23 10.73 -7.11 0.53
C SER A 23 9.60 -7.54 -0.42
N ARG A 24 9.58 -8.81 -0.82
CA ARG A 24 8.53 -9.38 -1.67
C ARG A 24 7.16 -9.38 -0.98
N THR A 25 7.11 -9.73 0.29
CA THR A 25 5.89 -9.70 1.10
C THR A 25 5.34 -8.28 1.23
N ALA A 26 6.20 -7.30 1.43
CA ALA A 26 5.78 -5.88 1.47
C ALA A 26 5.19 -5.42 0.13
N GLN A 27 5.73 -5.86 -0.99
CA GLN A 27 5.16 -5.56 -2.30
C GLN A 27 3.76 -6.18 -2.47
N VAL A 28 3.56 -7.41 -2.02
CA VAL A 28 2.22 -8.03 -1.98
C VAL A 28 1.28 -7.22 -1.09
N GLY A 29 1.76 -6.74 0.06
CA GLY A 29 0.99 -5.86 0.94
C GLY A 29 0.56 -4.55 0.27
N ILE A 30 1.43 -3.91 -0.48
CA ILE A 30 1.09 -2.72 -1.29
C ILE A 30 -0.02 -3.06 -2.28
N ASN A 31 0.10 -4.16 -3.01
CA ASN A 31 -0.91 -4.58 -3.99
C ASN A 31 -2.27 -4.83 -3.33
N ILE A 32 -2.30 -5.51 -2.18
CA ILE A 32 -3.54 -5.72 -1.40
C ILE A 32 -4.21 -4.39 -1.06
N ILE A 33 -3.45 -3.40 -0.56
CA ILE A 33 -3.99 -2.09 -0.21
C ILE A 33 -4.53 -1.39 -1.46
N GLN A 34 -3.80 -1.40 -2.56
CA GLN A 34 -4.20 -0.76 -3.82
C GLN A 34 -5.47 -1.37 -4.39
N ASP A 35 -5.51 -2.69 -4.53
CA ASP A 35 -6.62 -3.42 -5.15
C ASP A 35 -7.91 -3.23 -4.36
N ARG A 36 -7.91 -3.48 -3.05
CA ARG A 36 -9.13 -3.30 -2.25
C ARG A 36 -9.57 -1.84 -2.16
N THR A 37 -8.62 -0.87 -2.12
CA THR A 37 -8.96 0.55 -2.12
C THR A 37 -9.64 0.95 -3.43
N ALA A 38 -9.19 0.41 -4.57
CA ALA A 38 -9.83 0.60 -5.85
C ALA A 38 -11.27 0.06 -5.88
N GLU A 39 -11.55 -1.00 -5.13
CA GLU A 39 -12.89 -1.59 -4.95
C GLU A 39 -13.75 -0.86 -3.91
N GLY A 40 -13.27 0.21 -3.30
CA GLY A 40 -13.99 0.96 -2.27
C GLY A 40 -13.96 0.32 -0.88
N GLN A 41 -12.96 -0.51 -0.62
CA GLN A 41 -12.79 -1.27 0.62
C GLN A 41 -11.54 -0.84 1.38
N GLY A 42 -11.65 -0.78 2.70
CA GLY A 42 -10.50 -0.63 3.59
C GLY A 42 -10.31 -1.88 4.46
N TYR A 43 -9.31 -1.88 5.31
CA TYR A 43 -9.05 -3.02 6.20
C TYR A 43 -10.09 -3.19 7.33
N LYS A 44 -10.93 -2.18 7.54
CA LYS A 44 -12.08 -2.22 8.47
C LYS A 44 -13.43 -2.37 7.77
N GLY A 45 -13.45 -2.59 6.46
CA GLY A 45 -14.67 -2.76 5.68
C GLY A 45 -14.86 -1.67 4.63
N LYS A 46 -16.09 -1.57 4.11
CA LYS A 46 -16.46 -0.63 3.05
C LYS A 46 -16.26 0.83 3.46
N PHE A 47 -15.74 1.65 2.56
CA PHE A 47 -15.52 3.06 2.84
C PHE A 47 -16.82 3.85 3.02
N LYS A 48 -16.75 4.83 3.91
CA LYS A 48 -17.79 5.85 4.05
C LYS A 48 -17.97 6.60 2.73
N ALA A 49 -19.21 6.83 2.33
CA ALA A 49 -19.56 7.57 1.12
C ALA A 49 -18.90 8.97 1.09
N TYR A 50 -18.68 9.48 -0.11
CA TYR A 50 -18.32 10.88 -0.30
C TYR A 50 -19.50 11.81 0.03
N SER A 51 -19.21 13.07 0.35
CA SER A 51 -20.25 14.10 0.38
C SER A 51 -20.90 14.22 -1.01
N LYS A 52 -22.18 14.61 -1.04
CA LYS A 52 -22.93 14.76 -2.30
C LYS A 52 -22.23 15.69 -3.30
N GLY A 53 -21.67 16.82 -2.82
CA GLY A 53 -20.94 17.78 -3.63
C GLY A 53 -19.65 17.19 -4.22
N TYR A 54 -18.86 16.48 -3.41
CA TYR A 54 -17.64 15.84 -3.87
C TYR A 54 -17.93 14.69 -4.85
N ALA A 55 -18.94 13.87 -4.56
CA ALA A 55 -19.34 12.78 -5.47
C ALA A 55 -19.77 13.31 -6.83
N LYS A 56 -20.56 14.40 -6.86
CA LYS A 56 -20.96 15.09 -8.12
C LYS A 56 -19.75 15.62 -8.88
N ALA A 57 -18.85 16.33 -8.21
CA ALA A 57 -17.64 16.87 -8.82
C ALA A 57 -16.73 15.77 -9.37
N LYS A 58 -16.58 14.66 -8.63
CA LYS A 58 -15.78 13.53 -9.05
C LYS A 58 -16.38 12.84 -10.29
N LYS A 59 -17.72 12.70 -10.34
CA LYS A 59 -18.44 12.07 -11.45
C LYS A 59 -18.34 12.89 -12.74
N SER A 60 -18.47 14.20 -12.66
CA SER A 60 -18.45 15.09 -13.83
C SER A 60 -17.05 15.50 -14.31
N GLY A 61 -16.02 15.03 -13.65
CA GLY A 61 -14.67 15.56 -13.82
C GLY A 61 -14.45 16.80 -12.95
N TRP A 62 -13.22 16.94 -12.47
CA TRP A 62 -12.87 18.07 -11.60
C TRP A 62 -12.66 19.32 -12.42
N PRO A 63 -12.96 20.54 -11.89
CA PRO A 63 -12.59 21.77 -12.56
C PRO A 63 -11.11 21.73 -12.95
N LYS A 64 -10.81 22.09 -14.18
CA LYS A 64 -9.45 22.07 -14.74
C LYS A 64 -8.51 22.91 -13.89
N SER A 65 -7.77 22.28 -13.01
CA SER A 65 -6.61 22.84 -12.34
C SER A 65 -5.36 22.20 -12.92
N LYS A 66 -4.22 22.89 -12.88
CA LYS A 66 -2.95 22.37 -13.41
C LYS A 66 -2.63 20.94 -12.93
N ASP A 67 -3.03 20.60 -11.69
CA ASP A 67 -2.79 19.29 -11.09
C ASP A 67 -3.84 18.22 -11.43
N ARG A 68 -4.92 18.57 -12.10
CA ARG A 68 -6.09 17.71 -12.37
C ARG A 68 -6.50 17.68 -13.83
N SER A 69 -5.66 18.20 -14.70
CA SER A 69 -5.94 18.31 -16.14
C SER A 69 -6.20 16.98 -16.83
N SER A 70 -5.72 15.88 -16.25
CA SER A 70 -5.89 14.52 -16.78
C SER A 70 -7.08 13.75 -16.18
N PHE A 71 -7.81 14.33 -15.22
CA PHE A 71 -8.94 13.63 -14.59
C PHE A 71 -10.23 13.87 -15.41
N SER A 72 -10.68 12.83 -16.07
CA SER A 72 -11.89 12.82 -16.92
C SER A 72 -13.20 12.59 -16.16
N GLY A 73 -13.14 12.34 -14.86
CA GLY A 73 -14.29 11.96 -14.03
C GLY A 73 -14.35 10.44 -13.77
N ASP A 74 -15.14 10.08 -12.79
CA ASP A 74 -15.36 8.69 -12.39
C ASP A 74 -16.85 8.46 -12.15
N ALA A 75 -17.50 7.84 -13.11
CA ALA A 75 -18.94 7.56 -13.09
C ALA A 75 -19.30 6.29 -12.30
N SER A 76 -18.31 5.52 -11.82
CA SER A 76 -18.55 4.24 -11.13
C SER A 76 -19.31 4.40 -9.80
N GLY A 77 -19.20 5.58 -9.18
CA GLY A 77 -19.74 5.83 -7.83
C GLY A 77 -18.97 5.15 -6.70
N ILE A 78 -17.89 4.44 -7.02
CA ILE A 78 -17.04 3.76 -6.03
C ILE A 78 -16.21 4.78 -5.26
N VAL A 79 -16.14 4.64 -3.95
CA VAL A 79 -15.26 5.43 -3.09
C VAL A 79 -13.86 4.81 -3.11
N ASN A 80 -13.09 5.08 -4.16
CA ASN A 80 -11.79 4.46 -4.40
C ASN A 80 -10.57 5.31 -4.01
N LEU A 81 -10.79 6.45 -3.34
CA LEU A 81 -9.75 7.41 -2.91
C LEU A 81 -8.82 7.88 -4.04
N ASN A 82 -9.27 7.73 -5.29
CA ASN A 82 -8.47 8.01 -6.46
C ASN A 82 -9.04 9.18 -7.27
N VAL A 83 -8.22 10.19 -7.49
CA VAL A 83 -8.47 11.27 -8.46
C VAL A 83 -7.37 11.26 -9.53
N THR A 84 -6.11 11.18 -9.10
CA THR A 84 -4.94 11.21 -10.01
C THR A 84 -4.07 9.96 -9.90
N GLY A 85 -4.40 9.02 -9.01
CA GLY A 85 -3.58 7.85 -8.71
C GLY A 85 -2.31 8.11 -7.89
N LYS A 86 -1.96 9.38 -7.65
CA LYS A 86 -0.71 9.75 -6.96
C LYS A 86 -0.65 9.26 -5.51
N MET A 87 -1.79 9.18 -4.81
CA MET A 87 -1.81 8.75 -3.42
C MET A 87 -1.60 7.25 -3.31
N THR A 88 -2.44 6.46 -3.94
CA THR A 88 -2.34 4.99 -3.89
C THR A 88 -1.10 4.47 -4.62
N GLY A 89 -0.71 5.10 -5.72
CA GLY A 89 0.51 4.78 -6.46
C GLY A 89 1.80 5.28 -5.80
N GLY A 90 1.71 6.17 -4.79
CA GLY A 90 2.87 6.71 -4.09
C GLY A 90 3.41 5.86 -2.94
N MET A 91 2.82 4.68 -2.69
CA MET A 91 3.31 3.74 -1.69
C MET A 91 4.60 3.07 -2.16
N THR A 92 5.53 2.92 -1.25
CA THR A 92 6.78 2.17 -1.44
C THR A 92 7.11 1.36 -0.20
N SER A 93 8.11 0.51 -0.28
CA SER A 93 8.55 -0.31 0.85
C SER A 93 10.06 -0.33 1.01
N LYS A 94 10.50 -0.57 2.24
CA LYS A 94 11.89 -0.80 2.59
C LYS A 94 11.97 -1.98 3.55
N ALA A 95 12.92 -2.88 3.33
CA ALA A 95 13.13 -4.06 4.17
C ALA A 95 14.57 -4.19 4.63
N ASN A 96 14.75 -4.77 5.81
CA ASN A 96 16.00 -5.30 6.31
C ASN A 96 15.81 -6.78 6.72
N SER A 97 16.75 -7.37 7.43
CA SER A 97 16.65 -8.78 7.86
C SER A 97 15.72 -9.03 9.06
N SER A 98 15.02 -8.02 9.56
CA SER A 98 14.12 -8.15 10.71
C SER A 98 12.72 -7.61 10.45
N ARG A 99 12.57 -6.65 9.53
CA ARG A 99 11.26 -6.03 9.24
C ARG A 99 11.19 -5.45 7.83
N ALA A 100 9.98 -5.32 7.32
CA ALA A 100 9.66 -4.46 6.19
C ALA A 100 8.67 -3.38 6.62
N VAL A 101 8.76 -2.21 5.98
CA VAL A 101 7.88 -1.06 6.23
C VAL A 101 7.34 -0.57 4.90
N ILE A 102 6.03 -0.32 4.83
CA ILE A 102 5.37 0.34 3.71
C ILE A 102 5.14 1.80 4.10
N PHE A 103 5.45 2.72 3.21
CA PHE A 103 5.37 4.17 3.49
C PHE A 103 5.20 4.97 2.21
N PHE A 104 5.01 6.29 2.36
CA PHE A 104 4.98 7.25 1.25
C PHE A 104 6.25 8.09 1.28
N THR A 105 6.92 8.27 0.13
CA THR A 105 8.15 9.07 0.05
C THR A 105 7.89 10.57 -0.02
N ASN A 106 6.73 10.98 -0.58
CA ASN A 106 6.39 12.38 -0.75
C ASN A 106 5.62 12.89 0.48
N PRO A 107 6.09 13.93 1.19
CA PRO A 107 5.45 14.47 2.40
C PRO A 107 3.99 14.92 2.17
N LYS A 108 3.69 15.57 1.03
CA LYS A 108 2.33 16.01 0.70
C LYS A 108 1.39 14.83 0.45
N ILE A 109 1.90 13.75 -0.14
CA ILE A 109 1.12 12.52 -0.34
C ILE A 109 0.90 11.84 1.01
N THR A 110 1.90 11.79 1.87
CA THR A 110 1.78 11.26 3.25
C THR A 110 0.69 11.99 4.03
N GLU A 111 0.69 13.31 4.02
CA GLU A 111 -0.34 14.12 4.69
C GLU A 111 -1.74 13.79 4.16
N ARG A 112 -1.94 13.76 2.85
CA ARG A 112 -3.21 13.38 2.22
C ARG A 112 -3.64 11.97 2.58
N ALA A 113 -2.71 11.03 2.61
CA ALA A 113 -2.97 9.65 2.99
C ALA A 113 -3.43 9.55 4.45
N MET A 114 -2.78 10.25 5.38
CA MET A 114 -3.17 10.29 6.79
C MET A 114 -4.56 10.89 7.00
N ILE A 115 -4.90 11.99 6.31
CA ILE A 115 -6.24 12.60 6.37
C ILE A 115 -7.29 11.62 5.85
N ASN A 116 -7.05 10.98 4.71
CA ASN A 116 -7.98 9.99 4.15
C ASN A 116 -8.11 8.77 5.05
N ASP A 117 -7.02 8.26 5.61
CA ASP A 117 -7.02 7.09 6.48
C ASP A 117 -7.83 7.32 7.76
N SER A 118 -7.81 8.54 8.32
CA SER A 118 -8.60 8.90 9.50
C SER A 118 -10.12 8.84 9.26
N ILE A 119 -10.56 9.07 8.03
CA ILE A 119 -11.98 9.05 7.64
C ILE A 119 -12.37 7.70 7.02
N ARG A 120 -11.47 7.13 6.23
CA ARG A 120 -11.64 5.89 5.47
C ARG A 120 -10.40 5.03 5.65
N PRO A 121 -10.35 4.16 6.68
CA PRO A 121 -9.17 3.35 7.00
C PRO A 121 -8.75 2.45 5.84
N PHE A 122 -7.74 2.88 5.07
CA PHE A 122 -7.23 2.15 3.92
C PHE A 122 -5.79 1.66 4.10
N PHE A 123 -4.98 2.40 4.87
CA PHE A 123 -3.55 2.15 5.03
C PHE A 123 -3.28 1.24 6.23
N GLY A 124 -3.56 -0.03 6.07
CA GLY A 124 -3.38 -1.05 7.10
C GLY A 124 -3.84 -2.41 6.56
N PHE A 125 -3.85 -3.43 7.40
CA PHE A 125 -4.25 -4.78 7.06
C PHE A 125 -5.32 -5.30 8.00
N SER A 126 -6.28 -6.04 7.46
CA SER A 126 -7.20 -6.85 8.25
C SER A 126 -6.48 -8.09 8.80
N ARG A 127 -7.05 -8.70 9.82
CA ARG A 127 -6.51 -9.94 10.40
C ARG A 127 -6.38 -11.08 9.38
N LEU A 128 -7.27 -11.13 8.39
CA LEU A 128 -7.21 -12.11 7.32
C LEU A 128 -6.05 -11.83 6.37
N GLU A 129 -5.85 -10.57 6.01
CA GLU A 129 -4.74 -10.12 5.17
C GLU A 129 -3.39 -10.32 5.86
N GLU A 130 -3.30 -10.07 7.17
CA GLU A 130 -2.09 -10.35 7.96
C GLU A 130 -1.72 -11.84 7.90
N LYS A 131 -2.71 -12.73 8.03
CA LYS A 131 -2.48 -14.18 7.87
C LYS A 131 -2.03 -14.54 6.46
N GLN A 132 -2.59 -13.91 5.45
CA GLN A 132 -2.19 -14.09 4.05
C GLN A 132 -0.75 -13.63 3.82
N LEU A 133 -0.37 -12.48 4.38
CA LEU A 133 1.00 -11.95 4.29
C LEU A 133 1.98 -12.85 5.04
N ALA A 134 1.63 -13.40 6.19
CA ALA A 134 2.46 -14.36 6.91
C ALA A 134 2.75 -15.61 6.07
N LYS A 135 1.72 -16.21 5.46
CA LYS A 135 1.89 -17.36 4.54
C LYS A 135 2.70 -16.99 3.31
N THR A 136 2.54 -15.78 2.80
CA THR A 136 3.31 -15.27 1.67
C THR A 136 4.79 -15.14 2.04
N PHE A 137 5.08 -14.60 3.22
CA PHE A 137 6.44 -14.51 3.74
C PHE A 137 7.09 -15.90 3.88
N GLU A 138 6.39 -16.86 4.51
CA GLU A 138 6.88 -18.24 4.66
C GLU A 138 7.23 -18.88 3.30
N ARG A 139 6.42 -18.63 2.27
CA ARG A 139 6.67 -19.13 0.91
C ARG A 139 7.92 -18.54 0.27
N PHE A 140 8.29 -17.32 0.63
CA PHE A 140 9.47 -16.64 0.10
C PHE A 140 10.74 -16.88 0.92
N LEU A 141 10.65 -17.53 2.08
CA LEU A 141 11.82 -17.92 2.85
C LEU A 141 12.69 -18.91 2.05
N PRO A 142 14.04 -18.81 2.20
CA PRO A 142 14.97 -19.72 1.55
C PRO A 142 14.88 -21.14 2.08
#